data_470fe1f6c9a7186e4322f6a567a2bd34
#
_entry.id   470fe1f6c9a7186e4322f6a567a2bd34
#
_cell.length_a   1.000
_cell.length_b   1.000
_cell.length_c   1.000
_cell.angle_alpha   90.00
_cell.angle_beta   90.00
_cell.angle_gamma   90.00
#
_symmetry.space_group_name_H-M   'P 1'
#
loop_
_entity.id
_entity.type
_entity.pdbx_description
1 polymer ?
#
loop_
_entity_poly.entity_id
_entity_poly.type
_entity_poly.pdbx_seq_one_letter_code
_entity_poly.pdbx_strand_id
1 'polypeptide(L)'
;MKRITSISIITVLLLIAIIFVAGCTSSPATTPVSNGDTLLSHGETEFQNNNFHAADRLFVLAQENYTASGNTAAALDARDRASIARMMVLEYPYNRSQIEEMINARFPDIPADRKASWLPCDKSQCIESDGEFWYLDKTISNIQYHNMDIMRNMTAAKGETPFYDQLVPYAFAPAVPGSGNYVNPVTWEGTGLLSIPSDKLPKTGTLRIWVPLPIETESQKNVTIISVEPAQYIKSQTGTNADIGIAYLEIPLASVTGNSLNVSTKFRFTEYEQRFSIDPAKVGNYNTSDPEYLKYTSPSGNIALTPELKQKAREIVGNETNPYRKAQKIYWDVISQPYTLPSYARILANGTGQPMSEYVRITGYGDCGAQSAYFAALCRAEGIPARALGGQQMIPGFEGVHIWSEYYLPGYGWIPNDVTVAEGAEWSYNATDAERQQYKKYYSENLDPYRYIIVKDADIPLVPDPEDRTMSDMFFEIPKGRCDTCPVDPNFWITDGWKVKIKKV
;
A
#
# COMPACT_ATOMS: atom_id res chain seq x y z
N MET A 1 -4.27 26.34 21.32
CA MET A 1 -3.47 26.56 20.09
C MET A 1 -1.99 26.56 20.44
N LYS A 2 -1.33 25.43 20.35
CA LYS A 2 0.13 25.32 20.28
C LYS A 2 0.43 24.25 19.22
N ARG A 3 1.09 24.68 18.16
CA ARG A 3 1.58 23.83 17.06
C ARG A 3 2.53 22.81 17.65
N ILE A 4 2.23 21.52 17.50
CA ILE A 4 3.18 20.45 17.70
C ILE A 4 4.03 20.43 16.42
N THR A 5 5.22 20.97 16.53
CA THR A 5 6.23 20.91 15.48
C THR A 5 6.68 19.47 15.30
N SER A 6 6.57 18.99 14.07
CA SER A 6 7.19 17.75 13.60
C SER A 6 8.68 17.76 13.97
N ILE A 7 9.10 16.84 14.83
CA ILE A 7 10.52 16.60 15.09
C ILE A 7 11.03 15.79 13.91
N SER A 8 11.83 16.46 13.08
CA SER A 8 12.52 15.85 11.95
C SER A 8 13.46 14.74 12.44
N ILE A 9 13.31 13.55 11.83
CA ILE A 9 14.13 12.33 12.01
C ILE A 9 15.62 12.55 11.60
N ILE A 10 16.02 13.76 11.25
CA ILE A 10 17.37 14.10 10.73
C ILE A 10 18.49 14.08 11.80
N THR A 11 18.17 14.01 13.10
CA THR A 11 19.20 14.18 14.16
C THR A 11 19.85 12.88 14.63
N VAL A 12 19.41 11.72 14.19
CA VAL A 12 19.98 10.42 14.64
C VAL A 12 21.13 9.91 13.75
N LEU A 13 21.30 10.43 12.55
CA LEU A 13 22.36 9.99 11.62
C LEU A 13 23.73 10.65 11.84
N LEU A 14 23.89 11.57 12.78
CA LEU A 14 25.13 12.33 12.98
C LEU A 14 25.94 11.94 14.23
N LEU A 15 25.52 10.93 15.01
CA LEU A 15 26.19 10.55 16.27
C LEU A 15 26.96 9.22 16.23
N ILE A 16 27.09 8.55 15.08
CA ILE A 16 27.86 7.30 14.96
C ILE A 16 29.28 7.49 14.34
N ALA A 17 29.70 8.71 14.04
CA ALA A 17 30.97 8.97 13.35
C ALA A 17 32.16 9.34 14.25
N ILE A 18 32.06 9.31 15.56
CA ILE A 18 33.22 9.70 16.43
C ILE A 18 33.34 8.71 17.61
N ILE A 19 33.79 7.48 17.39
CA ILE A 19 34.61 6.70 18.33
C ILE A 19 35.38 5.66 17.52
N PHE A 20 36.52 6.01 16.94
CA PHE A 20 37.60 5.06 16.62
C PHE A 20 38.88 5.84 16.32
N VAL A 21 39.57 6.31 17.36
CA VAL A 21 41.03 6.51 17.33
C VAL A 21 41.55 6.31 18.73
N ALA A 22 42.04 5.12 19.03
CA ALA A 22 43.13 4.88 19.96
C ALA A 22 43.70 3.48 19.77
N GLY A 23 44.77 3.40 19.08
CA GLY A 23 45.95 2.60 19.19
C GLY A 23 45.85 1.11 19.54
N CYS A 24 46.15 0.27 18.51
CA CYS A 24 47.03 -0.88 18.67
C CYS A 24 47.62 -1.23 17.29
N THR A 25 48.95 -1.08 17.16
CA THR A 25 49.71 -1.57 16.01
C THR A 25 49.83 -3.11 16.13
N SER A 26 48.95 -3.81 15.50
CA SER A 26 49.13 -5.22 15.12
C SER A 26 48.95 -5.31 13.59
N SER A 27 49.88 -5.96 12.91
CA SER A 27 49.80 -6.21 11.48
C SER A 27 48.43 -6.73 11.10
N PRO A 28 47.82 -6.24 9.99
CA PRO A 28 46.53 -6.74 9.58
C PRO A 28 46.64 -8.21 9.26
N ALA A 29 46.04 -9.07 10.07
CA ALA A 29 45.73 -10.42 9.65
C ALA A 29 44.86 -10.26 8.38
N THR A 30 45.35 -10.74 7.25
CA THR A 30 44.58 -10.87 6.01
C THR A 30 43.42 -11.80 6.30
N THR A 31 42.27 -11.26 6.70
CA THR A 31 41.00 -11.96 6.69
C THR A 31 40.79 -12.46 5.25
N PRO A 32 40.50 -13.75 5.02
CA PRO A 32 40.20 -14.21 3.66
C PRO A 32 39.07 -13.32 3.12
N VAL A 33 39.30 -12.74 1.95
CA VAL A 33 38.27 -11.96 1.24
C VAL A 33 37.15 -12.96 0.94
N SER A 34 36.06 -12.90 1.71
CA SER A 34 34.89 -13.70 1.41
C SER A 34 34.33 -13.18 0.07
N ASN A 35 34.10 -14.08 -0.87
CA ASN A 35 33.54 -13.70 -2.16
C ASN A 35 32.10 -13.20 -1.97
N GLY A 36 31.57 -12.43 -2.93
CA GLY A 36 30.24 -11.85 -2.85
C GLY A 36 29.14 -12.89 -2.60
N ASP A 37 29.27 -14.10 -3.15
CA ASP A 37 28.29 -15.20 -2.98
C ASP A 37 28.22 -15.70 -1.53
N THR A 38 29.36 -15.78 -0.86
CA THR A 38 29.43 -16.19 0.57
C THR A 38 28.75 -15.13 1.44
N LEU A 39 29.02 -13.83 1.21
CA LEU A 39 28.39 -12.73 1.93
C LEU A 39 26.88 -12.70 1.70
N LEU A 40 26.45 -12.90 0.45
CA LEU A 40 25.03 -12.94 0.09
C LEU A 40 24.32 -14.09 0.81
N SER A 41 24.89 -15.30 0.79
CA SER A 41 24.32 -16.48 1.47
C SER A 41 24.25 -16.31 2.99
N HIS A 42 25.26 -15.71 3.60
CA HIS A 42 25.22 -15.38 5.04
C HIS A 42 24.15 -14.32 5.33
N GLY A 43 24.03 -13.30 4.49
CA GLY A 43 22.98 -12.29 4.61
C GLY A 43 21.58 -12.89 4.54
N GLU A 44 21.35 -13.85 3.66
CA GLU A 44 20.09 -14.59 3.59
C GLU A 44 19.81 -15.41 4.87
N THR A 45 20.85 -16.05 5.41
CA THR A 45 20.72 -16.79 6.67
C THR A 45 20.30 -15.86 7.83
N GLU A 46 20.99 -14.71 7.95
CA GLU A 46 20.63 -13.72 8.98
C GLU A 46 19.22 -13.17 8.76
N PHE A 47 18.85 -12.93 7.50
CA PHE A 47 17.50 -12.46 7.16
C PHE A 47 16.42 -13.47 7.57
N GLN A 48 16.62 -14.75 7.30
CA GLN A 48 15.69 -15.83 7.71
C GLN A 48 15.58 -15.98 9.23
N ASN A 49 16.64 -15.61 9.96
CA ASN A 49 16.67 -15.60 11.42
C ASN A 49 16.11 -14.29 12.02
N ASN A 50 15.52 -13.40 11.21
CA ASN A 50 15.07 -12.05 11.57
C ASN A 50 16.18 -11.09 12.05
N ASN A 51 17.46 -11.41 11.84
CA ASN A 51 18.58 -10.54 12.20
C ASN A 51 18.81 -9.49 11.10
N PHE A 52 17.82 -8.62 10.87
CA PHE A 52 17.77 -7.72 9.71
C PHE A 52 18.91 -6.70 9.65
N HIS A 53 19.41 -6.24 10.81
CA HIS A 53 20.61 -5.38 10.86
C HIS A 53 21.88 -6.10 10.37
N ALA A 54 22.03 -7.37 10.71
CA ALA A 54 23.14 -8.17 10.24
C ALA A 54 22.99 -8.48 8.74
N ALA A 55 21.78 -8.83 8.31
CA ALA A 55 21.46 -9.08 6.92
C ALA A 55 21.74 -7.86 6.03
N ASP A 56 21.27 -6.65 6.39
CA ASP A 56 21.55 -5.41 5.65
C ASP A 56 23.04 -5.19 5.47
N ARG A 57 23.84 -5.30 6.54
CA ARG A 57 25.31 -5.14 6.46
C ARG A 57 25.96 -6.17 5.52
N LEU A 58 25.55 -7.43 5.59
CA LEU A 58 26.12 -8.49 4.75
C LEU A 58 25.74 -8.31 3.28
N PHE A 59 24.50 -7.91 2.98
CA PHE A 59 24.07 -7.60 1.63
C PHE A 59 24.79 -6.39 1.05
N VAL A 60 25.04 -5.32 1.84
CA VAL A 60 25.86 -4.17 1.42
C VAL A 60 27.29 -4.58 1.10
N LEU A 61 27.92 -5.42 1.95
CA LEU A 61 29.25 -5.95 1.67
C LEU A 61 29.28 -6.85 0.43
N ALA A 62 28.25 -7.64 0.18
CA ALA A 62 28.10 -8.42 -1.04
C ALA A 62 28.00 -7.50 -2.27
N GLN A 63 27.18 -6.45 -2.20
CA GLN A 63 27.04 -5.44 -3.24
C GLN A 63 28.38 -4.80 -3.58
N GLU A 64 29.16 -4.36 -2.58
CA GLU A 64 30.48 -3.77 -2.77
C GLU A 64 31.45 -4.74 -3.45
N ASN A 65 31.45 -6.01 -3.03
CA ASN A 65 32.29 -7.05 -3.59
C ASN A 65 31.96 -7.35 -5.07
N TYR A 66 30.68 -7.46 -5.40
CA TYR A 66 30.22 -7.64 -6.77
C TYR A 66 30.51 -6.44 -7.65
N THR A 67 30.36 -5.21 -7.10
CA THR A 67 30.73 -3.97 -7.80
C THR A 67 32.21 -3.94 -8.13
N ALA A 68 33.07 -4.28 -7.17
CA ALA A 68 34.52 -4.33 -7.36
C ALA A 68 34.96 -5.39 -8.40
N SER A 69 34.21 -6.50 -8.52
CA SER A 69 34.46 -7.55 -9.51
C SER A 69 33.81 -7.27 -10.89
N GLY A 70 33.05 -6.17 -11.03
CA GLY A 70 32.35 -5.82 -12.26
C GLY A 70 31.07 -6.64 -12.51
N ASN A 71 30.59 -7.40 -11.53
CA ASN A 71 29.34 -8.16 -11.64
C ASN A 71 28.14 -7.29 -11.28
N THR A 72 27.74 -6.43 -12.22
CA THR A 72 26.66 -5.44 -11.99
C THR A 72 25.32 -6.08 -11.62
N ALA A 73 24.94 -7.20 -12.25
CA ALA A 73 23.66 -7.84 -11.98
C ALA A 73 23.59 -8.37 -10.53
N ALA A 74 24.65 -9.05 -10.06
CA ALA A 74 24.71 -9.52 -8.68
C ALA A 74 24.82 -8.36 -7.67
N ALA A 75 25.48 -7.26 -8.03
CA ALA A 75 25.53 -6.07 -7.20
C ALA A 75 24.16 -5.42 -7.01
N LEU A 76 23.34 -5.37 -8.05
CA LEU A 76 21.97 -4.87 -7.98
C LEU A 76 21.06 -5.80 -7.17
N ASP A 77 21.15 -7.12 -7.34
CA ASP A 77 20.39 -8.08 -6.52
C ASP A 77 20.76 -7.98 -5.03
N ALA A 78 22.05 -7.83 -4.71
CA ALA A 78 22.49 -7.65 -3.32
C ALA A 78 22.00 -6.31 -2.73
N ARG A 79 22.00 -5.23 -3.51
CA ARG A 79 21.42 -3.94 -3.12
C ARG A 79 19.92 -4.04 -2.83
N ASP A 80 19.18 -4.71 -3.70
CA ASP A 80 17.74 -4.85 -3.56
C ASP A 80 17.40 -5.64 -2.28
N ARG A 81 18.17 -6.69 -1.97
CA ARG A 81 18.04 -7.43 -0.69
C ARG A 81 18.40 -6.58 0.53
N ALA A 82 19.47 -5.77 0.44
CA ALA A 82 19.81 -4.80 1.49
C ALA A 82 18.67 -3.81 1.73
N SER A 83 18.03 -3.33 0.66
CA SER A 83 16.88 -2.43 0.75
C SER A 83 15.72 -3.06 1.50
N ILE A 84 15.38 -4.31 1.21
CA ILE A 84 14.33 -5.05 1.94
C ILE A 84 14.69 -5.23 3.41
N ALA A 85 15.94 -5.67 3.72
CA ALA A 85 16.38 -5.83 5.10
C ALA A 85 16.32 -4.51 5.88
N ARG A 86 16.70 -3.40 5.24
CA ARG A 86 16.62 -2.05 5.81
C ARG A 86 15.18 -1.60 6.05
N MET A 87 14.25 -1.90 5.13
CA MET A 87 12.83 -1.64 5.34
C MET A 87 12.32 -2.40 6.58
N MET A 88 12.70 -3.66 6.78
CA MET A 88 12.35 -4.42 7.98
C MET A 88 12.86 -3.75 9.25
N VAL A 89 14.09 -3.25 9.27
CA VAL A 89 14.65 -2.50 10.41
C VAL A 89 13.84 -1.22 10.67
N LEU A 90 13.44 -0.50 9.62
CA LEU A 90 12.67 0.74 9.75
C LEU A 90 11.23 0.49 10.21
N GLU A 91 10.63 -0.62 9.83
CA GLU A 91 9.27 -0.98 10.23
C GLU A 91 9.18 -1.56 11.65
N TYR A 92 10.26 -2.14 12.19
CA TYR A 92 10.31 -2.69 13.56
C TYR A 92 11.36 -1.97 14.42
N PRO A 93 11.20 -0.66 14.70
CA PRO A 93 12.24 0.15 15.33
C PRO A 93 12.21 0.10 16.87
N TYR A 94 11.15 -0.40 17.49
CA TYR A 94 10.91 -0.26 18.92
C TYR A 94 11.11 -1.56 19.68
N ASN A 95 11.97 -1.55 20.70
CA ASN A 95 12.04 -2.64 21.67
C ASN A 95 10.87 -2.58 22.68
N ARG A 96 10.79 -3.57 23.55
CA ARG A 96 9.73 -3.70 24.55
C ARG A 96 9.57 -2.46 25.43
N SER A 97 10.67 -1.93 25.95
CA SER A 97 10.65 -0.76 26.85
C SER A 97 10.14 0.50 26.15
N GLN A 98 10.60 0.72 24.89
CA GLN A 98 10.20 1.88 24.11
C GLN A 98 8.71 1.86 23.76
N ILE A 99 8.19 0.70 23.35
CA ILE A 99 6.76 0.60 23.01
C ILE A 99 5.87 0.72 24.25
N GLU A 100 6.30 0.22 25.42
CA GLU A 100 5.60 0.40 26.69
C GLU A 100 5.52 1.88 27.09
N GLU A 101 6.62 2.64 26.92
CA GLU A 101 6.64 4.08 27.18
C GLU A 101 5.66 4.81 26.23
N MET A 102 5.69 4.50 24.94
CA MET A 102 4.78 5.08 23.96
C MET A 102 3.32 4.78 24.25
N ILE A 103 2.98 3.55 24.64
CA ILE A 103 1.63 3.14 25.05
C ILE A 103 1.20 3.93 26.29
N ASN A 104 2.07 4.06 27.31
CA ASN A 104 1.76 4.80 28.51
C ASN A 104 1.54 6.30 28.24
N ALA A 105 2.35 6.89 27.37
CA ALA A 105 2.20 8.28 26.96
C ALA A 105 0.91 8.53 26.15
N ARG A 106 0.56 7.58 25.28
CA ARG A 106 -0.60 7.72 24.38
C ARG A 106 -1.93 7.44 25.07
N PHE A 107 -1.95 6.52 26.03
CA PHE A 107 -3.14 6.03 26.71
C PHE A 107 -3.00 6.15 28.25
N PRO A 108 -2.84 7.36 28.81
CA PRO A 108 -2.55 7.54 30.24
C PRO A 108 -3.66 6.98 31.13
N ASP A 109 -4.92 7.09 30.70
CA ASP A 109 -6.10 6.73 31.50
C ASP A 109 -6.49 5.24 31.39
N ILE A 110 -5.80 4.45 30.57
CA ILE A 110 -6.09 3.01 30.43
C ILE A 110 -5.36 2.22 31.51
N PRO A 111 -6.04 1.25 32.18
CA PRO A 111 -5.43 0.39 33.19
C PRO A 111 -4.19 -0.36 32.69
N ALA A 112 -3.22 -0.58 33.61
CA ALA A 112 -1.93 -1.17 33.25
C ALA A 112 -2.04 -2.62 32.74
N ASP A 113 -2.96 -3.41 33.31
CA ASP A 113 -3.25 -4.78 32.89
C ASP A 113 -3.79 -4.84 31.44
N ARG A 114 -4.68 -3.91 31.06
CA ARG A 114 -5.16 -3.80 29.70
C ARG A 114 -4.04 -3.39 28.75
N LYS A 115 -3.18 -2.43 29.12
CA LYS A 115 -2.01 -2.06 28.32
C LYS A 115 -1.07 -3.24 28.10
N ALA A 116 -0.83 -4.02 29.14
CA ALA A 116 0.01 -5.21 29.06
C ALA A 116 -0.56 -6.27 28.11
N SER A 117 -1.89 -6.36 27.98
CA SER A 117 -2.54 -7.31 27.06
C SER A 117 -2.34 -6.99 25.58
N TRP A 118 -1.88 -5.79 25.23
CA TRP A 118 -1.58 -5.38 23.84
C TRP A 118 -0.17 -5.74 23.37
N LEU A 119 0.70 -6.19 24.29
CA LEU A 119 2.11 -6.41 24.03
C LEU A 119 2.55 -7.84 23.69
N PRO A 120 1.70 -8.89 23.77
CA PRO A 120 2.06 -10.18 23.23
C PRO A 120 2.41 -10.06 21.75
N CYS A 121 3.55 -10.65 21.36
CA CYS A 121 3.99 -10.69 19.98
C CYS A 121 3.20 -11.74 19.22
N ASP A 122 2.31 -11.28 18.35
CA ASP A 122 1.54 -12.16 17.50
C ASP A 122 1.35 -11.59 16.08
N LYS A 123 1.00 -12.45 15.16
CA LYS A 123 0.48 -12.10 13.83
C LYS A 123 1.21 -10.94 13.12
N SER A 124 2.52 -10.90 13.14
CA SER A 124 3.32 -9.87 12.47
C SER A 124 3.35 -8.46 13.08
N GLN A 125 2.76 -8.24 14.23
CA GLN A 125 2.86 -6.94 14.94
C GLN A 125 4.21 -6.75 15.63
N CYS A 126 4.96 -7.82 15.82
CA CYS A 126 6.35 -7.77 16.24
C CYS A 126 7.15 -8.93 15.65
N ILE A 127 8.46 -8.86 15.80
CA ILE A 127 9.42 -9.89 15.44
C ILE A 127 10.32 -10.20 16.63
N GLU A 128 10.83 -11.42 16.73
CA GLU A 128 11.92 -11.78 17.62
C GLU A 128 13.22 -11.76 16.84
N SER A 129 14.20 -10.99 17.32
CA SER A 129 15.54 -10.89 16.75
C SER A 129 16.55 -10.83 17.89
N ASP A 130 17.58 -11.68 17.86
CA ASP A 130 18.63 -11.81 18.89
C ASP A 130 18.09 -11.99 20.30
N GLY A 131 16.95 -12.68 20.45
CA GLY A 131 16.30 -12.95 21.72
C GLY A 131 15.51 -11.76 22.32
N GLU A 132 15.34 -10.70 21.56
CA GLU A 132 14.52 -9.54 21.91
C GLU A 132 13.34 -9.37 20.95
N PHE A 133 12.23 -8.81 21.48
CA PHE A 133 11.06 -8.47 20.66
C PHE A 133 11.15 -7.04 20.17
N TRP A 134 10.93 -6.88 18.86
CA TRP A 134 10.88 -5.60 18.17
C TRP A 134 9.50 -5.37 17.58
N TYR A 135 8.91 -4.21 17.87
CA TYR A 135 7.53 -3.89 17.58
C TYR A 135 7.41 -3.00 16.34
N LEU A 136 6.34 -3.24 15.58
CA LEU A 136 6.00 -2.49 14.38
C LEU A 136 5.83 -0.99 14.71
N ASP A 137 6.31 -0.13 13.85
CA ASP A 137 6.16 1.33 13.96
C ASP A 137 4.69 1.78 13.98
N LYS A 138 3.78 0.95 13.46
CA LYS A 138 2.32 1.14 13.44
C LYS A 138 1.61 0.63 14.70
N THR A 139 2.30 0.03 15.66
CA THR A 139 1.69 -0.62 16.84
C THR A 139 0.70 0.28 17.58
N ILE A 140 1.03 1.55 17.82
CA ILE A 140 0.13 2.48 18.50
C ILE A 140 -1.17 2.72 17.72
N SER A 141 -1.08 2.88 16.39
CA SER A 141 -2.24 3.04 15.53
C SER A 141 -3.09 1.76 15.50
N ASN A 142 -2.44 0.60 15.40
CA ASN A 142 -3.13 -0.69 15.38
C ASN A 142 -3.85 -0.97 16.69
N ILE A 143 -3.27 -0.62 17.85
CA ILE A 143 -3.97 -0.68 19.15
C ILE A 143 -5.27 0.14 19.09
N GLN A 144 -5.27 1.33 18.50
CA GLN A 144 -6.47 2.17 18.37
C GLN A 144 -7.53 1.50 17.50
N TYR A 145 -7.14 0.99 16.32
CA TYR A 145 -8.06 0.30 15.40
C TYR A 145 -8.66 -0.99 15.98
N HIS A 146 -7.93 -1.68 16.86
CA HIS A 146 -8.41 -2.90 17.51
C HIS A 146 -9.26 -2.64 18.76
N ASN A 147 -9.33 -1.39 19.25
CA ASN A 147 -10.04 -1.03 20.47
C ASN A 147 -11.09 0.06 20.21
N MET A 148 -12.28 -0.34 19.79
CA MET A 148 -13.35 0.57 19.35
C MET A 148 -13.80 1.57 20.43
N ASP A 149 -13.74 1.21 21.71
CA ASP A 149 -14.00 2.15 22.79
C ASP A 149 -12.97 3.28 22.84
N ILE A 150 -11.70 2.97 22.61
CA ILE A 150 -10.63 3.97 22.51
C ILE A 150 -10.84 4.84 21.26
N MET A 151 -11.11 4.23 20.11
CA MET A 151 -11.37 4.98 18.87
C MET A 151 -12.55 5.94 19.02
N ARG A 152 -13.68 5.47 19.55
CA ARG A 152 -14.88 6.31 19.77
C ARG A 152 -14.63 7.44 20.77
N ASN A 153 -13.88 7.20 21.84
CA ASN A 153 -13.48 8.27 22.76
C ASN A 153 -12.59 9.32 22.08
N MET A 154 -11.68 8.88 21.23
CA MET A 154 -10.80 9.79 20.49
C MET A 154 -11.56 10.62 19.44
N THR A 155 -12.50 10.03 18.71
CA THR A 155 -13.34 10.75 17.75
C THR A 155 -14.30 11.69 18.46
N ALA A 156 -14.88 11.30 19.60
CA ALA A 156 -15.68 12.17 20.44
C ALA A 156 -14.90 13.38 20.97
N ALA A 157 -13.65 13.18 21.40
CA ALA A 157 -12.79 14.27 21.87
C ALA A 157 -12.41 15.26 20.74
N LYS A 158 -12.35 14.81 19.50
CA LYS A 158 -12.13 15.64 18.31
C LYS A 158 -13.41 16.31 17.80
N GLY A 159 -14.59 15.75 18.11
CA GLY A 159 -15.87 16.20 17.60
C GLY A 159 -16.15 15.80 16.15
N GLU A 160 -15.34 14.91 15.58
CA GLU A 160 -15.50 14.41 14.20
C GLU A 160 -15.02 12.96 14.08
N THR A 161 -15.61 12.23 13.14
CA THR A 161 -15.21 10.87 12.79
C THR A 161 -14.55 10.84 11.40
N PRO A 162 -13.30 10.37 11.28
CA PRO A 162 -12.63 10.21 9.99
C PRO A 162 -13.50 9.46 8.98
N PHE A 163 -13.56 9.95 7.75
CA PHE A 163 -14.36 9.45 6.62
C PHE A 163 -15.87 9.55 6.84
N TYR A 164 -16.39 9.04 7.95
CA TYR A 164 -17.82 8.89 8.19
C TYR A 164 -18.57 10.21 8.03
N ASP A 165 -18.16 11.27 8.71
CA ASP A 165 -18.89 12.54 8.69
C ASP A 165 -18.91 13.20 7.30
N GLN A 166 -17.85 13.05 6.51
CA GLN A 166 -17.76 13.58 5.14
C GLN A 166 -18.56 12.75 4.13
N LEU A 167 -18.79 11.46 4.41
CA LEU A 167 -19.38 10.52 3.46
C LEU A 167 -20.84 10.16 3.78
N VAL A 168 -21.31 10.47 4.99
CA VAL A 168 -22.74 10.35 5.39
C VAL A 168 -23.70 10.96 4.36
N PRO A 169 -23.44 12.15 3.76
CA PRO A 169 -24.35 12.73 2.76
C PRO A 169 -24.56 11.83 1.53
N TYR A 170 -23.58 11.00 1.17
CA TYR A 170 -23.68 10.01 0.09
C TYR A 170 -24.38 8.73 0.58
N ALA A 171 -23.91 8.16 1.68
CA ALA A 171 -24.41 6.90 2.21
C ALA A 171 -25.90 6.93 2.60
N PHE A 172 -26.42 8.08 2.96
CA PHE A 172 -27.81 8.26 3.41
C PHE A 172 -28.70 8.99 2.38
N ALA A 173 -28.14 9.43 1.25
CA ALA A 173 -28.96 10.03 0.20
C ALA A 173 -29.91 8.97 -0.40
N PRO A 174 -31.17 9.35 -0.67
CA PRO A 174 -32.11 8.46 -1.30
C PRO A 174 -31.66 8.11 -2.73
N ALA A 175 -31.96 6.91 -3.17
CA ALA A 175 -31.79 6.53 -4.58
C ALA A 175 -32.70 7.41 -5.46
N VAL A 176 -32.17 7.88 -6.61
CA VAL A 176 -32.95 8.65 -7.58
C VAL A 176 -33.49 7.67 -8.63
N PRO A 177 -34.80 7.41 -8.67
CA PRO A 177 -35.38 6.49 -9.64
C PRO A 177 -35.13 6.94 -11.08
N GLY A 178 -34.68 6.02 -11.94
CA GLY A 178 -34.43 6.29 -13.36
C GLY A 178 -33.09 6.96 -13.67
N SER A 179 -32.27 7.29 -12.67
CA SER A 179 -30.86 7.63 -12.89
C SER A 179 -30.10 6.34 -13.26
N GLY A 180 -29.12 6.43 -14.14
CA GLY A 180 -28.17 5.34 -14.36
C GLY A 180 -27.34 5.04 -13.10
N ASN A 181 -26.44 4.06 -13.20
CA ASN A 181 -25.57 3.68 -12.08
C ASN A 181 -24.47 4.69 -11.76
N TYR A 182 -24.19 5.61 -12.65
CA TYR A 182 -23.14 6.64 -12.54
C TYR A 182 -23.80 8.01 -12.49
N VAL A 183 -23.80 8.63 -11.31
CA VAL A 183 -24.54 9.87 -11.02
C VAL A 183 -23.63 10.92 -10.40
N ASN A 184 -24.12 12.13 -10.18
CA ASN A 184 -23.44 13.20 -9.45
C ASN A 184 -21.97 13.41 -9.86
N PRO A 185 -21.67 13.67 -11.17
CA PRO A 185 -20.32 13.85 -11.65
C PRO A 185 -19.60 14.99 -10.94
N VAL A 186 -18.35 14.77 -10.58
CA VAL A 186 -17.45 15.78 -10.03
C VAL A 186 -16.20 15.84 -10.90
N THR A 187 -15.90 17.04 -11.42
CA THR A 187 -14.66 17.23 -12.20
C THR A 187 -13.55 17.68 -11.25
N TRP A 188 -12.40 17.04 -11.43
CA TRP A 188 -11.22 17.23 -10.62
C TRP A 188 -10.04 17.69 -11.47
N GLU A 189 -9.22 18.59 -10.94
CA GLU A 189 -7.90 18.92 -11.48
C GLU A 189 -6.83 18.53 -10.46
N GLY A 190 -5.87 17.74 -10.89
CA GLY A 190 -4.79 17.22 -10.06
C GLY A 190 -3.42 17.69 -10.52
N THR A 191 -2.51 17.81 -9.56
CA THR A 191 -1.08 18.02 -9.77
C THR A 191 -0.31 17.08 -8.86
N GLY A 192 0.50 16.21 -9.45
CA GLY A 192 1.51 15.43 -8.76
C GLY A 192 2.86 16.13 -8.83
N LEU A 193 3.61 16.12 -7.74
CA LEU A 193 4.97 16.65 -7.67
C LEU A 193 5.88 15.69 -6.92
N LEU A 194 6.89 15.19 -7.59
CA LEU A 194 8.03 14.49 -7.00
C LEU A 194 9.20 15.47 -6.87
N SER A 195 9.80 15.56 -5.69
CA SER A 195 11.00 16.37 -5.45
C SER A 195 12.03 15.54 -4.70
N ILE A 196 13.16 15.25 -5.36
CA ILE A 196 14.29 14.49 -4.77
C ILE A 196 15.44 15.45 -4.55
N PRO A 197 15.99 15.60 -3.31
CA PRO A 197 17.17 16.41 -3.06
C PRO A 197 18.37 15.95 -3.91
N SER A 198 19.06 16.87 -4.57
CA SER A 198 20.15 16.54 -5.52
C SER A 198 21.40 15.96 -4.85
N ASP A 199 21.56 16.16 -3.54
CA ASP A 199 22.62 15.58 -2.73
C ASP A 199 22.44 14.09 -2.45
N LYS A 200 21.22 13.59 -2.64
CA LYS A 200 20.88 12.15 -2.55
C LYS A 200 21.18 11.38 -3.83
N LEU A 201 21.37 12.07 -4.94
CA LEU A 201 21.55 11.49 -6.26
C LEU A 201 23.04 11.50 -6.67
N PRO A 202 23.56 10.43 -7.28
CA PRO A 202 24.91 10.44 -7.86
C PRO A 202 24.98 11.44 -9.02
N LYS A 203 26.19 11.85 -9.40
CA LYS A 203 26.38 12.83 -10.48
C LYS A 203 26.40 12.21 -11.87
N THR A 204 26.37 10.88 -11.95
CA THR A 204 26.41 10.12 -13.21
C THR A 204 25.38 9.01 -13.20
N GLY A 205 25.04 8.52 -14.39
CA GLY A 205 24.02 7.51 -14.58
C GLY A 205 22.67 8.08 -14.98
N THR A 206 21.66 7.23 -14.97
CA THR A 206 20.29 7.56 -15.36
C THR A 206 19.32 7.13 -14.25
N LEU A 207 18.45 8.03 -13.84
CA LEU A 207 17.29 7.72 -13.01
C LEU A 207 16.09 7.44 -13.91
N ARG A 208 15.61 6.22 -13.91
CA ARG A 208 14.38 5.80 -14.57
C ARG A 208 13.23 6.01 -13.59
N ILE A 209 12.17 6.67 -14.00
CA ILE A 209 11.00 6.97 -13.13
C ILE A 209 9.72 6.61 -13.86
N TRP A 210 8.87 5.88 -13.17
CA TRP A 210 7.46 5.64 -13.52
C TRP A 210 6.60 6.54 -12.65
N VAL A 211 5.79 7.39 -13.28
CA VAL A 211 4.96 8.38 -12.58
C VAL A 211 3.50 8.06 -12.81
N PRO A 212 2.66 7.98 -11.75
CA PRO A 212 1.25 7.63 -11.90
C PRO A 212 0.44 8.73 -12.60
N LEU A 213 -0.47 8.28 -13.48
CA LEU A 213 -1.42 9.10 -14.22
C LEU A 213 -2.83 8.53 -14.07
N PRO A 214 -3.89 9.36 -14.19
CA PRO A 214 -5.26 8.86 -14.23
C PRO A 214 -5.53 7.99 -15.46
N ILE A 215 -6.43 7.03 -15.30
CA ILE A 215 -6.95 6.19 -16.38
C ILE A 215 -8.47 6.35 -16.51
N GLU A 216 -9.03 5.99 -17.65
CA GLU A 216 -10.47 5.88 -17.82
C GLU A 216 -11.00 4.54 -17.30
N THR A 217 -12.11 4.62 -16.57
CA THR A 217 -12.88 3.48 -16.08
C THR A 217 -14.36 3.73 -16.34
N GLU A 218 -15.23 2.88 -15.81
CA GLU A 218 -16.67 3.08 -15.88
C GLU A 218 -17.11 4.33 -15.11
N SER A 219 -16.46 4.64 -13.99
CA SER A 219 -16.77 5.79 -13.13
C SER A 219 -15.88 7.02 -13.36
N GLN A 220 -14.65 6.84 -13.82
CA GLN A 220 -13.68 7.91 -14.08
C GLN A 220 -13.60 8.21 -15.58
N LYS A 221 -14.08 9.37 -16.01
CA LYS A 221 -14.24 9.77 -17.41
C LYS A 221 -13.56 11.08 -17.74
N ASN A 222 -13.46 11.38 -19.04
CA ASN A 222 -12.91 12.62 -19.57
C ASN A 222 -11.47 12.89 -19.06
N VAL A 223 -10.69 11.84 -18.94
CA VAL A 223 -9.30 11.92 -18.48
C VAL A 223 -8.47 12.68 -19.49
N THR A 224 -7.80 13.72 -19.03
CA THR A 224 -6.89 14.55 -19.83
C THR A 224 -5.58 14.74 -19.09
N ILE A 225 -4.49 14.29 -19.66
CA ILE A 225 -3.14 14.59 -19.19
C ILE A 225 -2.74 15.94 -19.78
N ILE A 226 -2.62 16.96 -18.92
CA ILE A 226 -2.32 18.34 -19.33
C ILE A 226 -0.82 18.50 -19.53
N SER A 227 0.00 18.00 -18.62
CA SER A 227 1.46 18.00 -18.75
C SER A 227 2.13 16.94 -17.90
N VAL A 228 3.30 16.50 -18.33
CA VAL A 228 4.29 15.75 -17.55
C VAL A 228 5.62 16.47 -17.76
N GLU A 229 6.27 16.88 -16.68
CA GLU A 229 7.54 17.60 -16.75
C GLU A 229 8.62 16.88 -15.92
N PRO A 230 9.88 16.89 -16.38
CA PRO A 230 10.42 17.58 -17.56
C PRO A 230 10.16 16.79 -18.87
N ALA A 231 9.46 17.42 -19.82
CA ALA A 231 8.94 16.75 -21.03
C ALA A 231 10.03 16.10 -21.91
N GLN A 232 11.24 16.68 -21.94
CA GLN A 232 12.35 16.17 -22.76
C GLN A 232 12.87 14.80 -22.31
N TYR A 233 12.53 14.33 -21.12
CA TYR A 233 12.97 13.03 -20.59
C TYR A 233 11.88 11.95 -20.68
N ILE A 234 10.68 12.29 -21.13
CA ILE A 234 9.61 11.31 -21.33
C ILE A 234 10.01 10.35 -22.46
N LYS A 235 9.98 9.06 -22.18
CA LYS A 235 10.22 7.99 -23.15
C LYS A 235 8.95 7.33 -23.63
N SER A 236 7.99 7.15 -22.74
CA SER A 236 6.68 6.60 -23.07
C SER A 236 5.59 7.08 -22.09
N GLN A 237 4.36 6.97 -22.54
CA GLN A 237 3.17 7.21 -21.71
C GLN A 237 2.08 6.23 -22.14
N THR A 238 1.41 5.62 -21.16
CA THR A 238 0.26 4.76 -21.45
C THR A 238 -0.93 5.59 -21.93
N GLY A 239 -1.79 4.99 -22.74
CA GLY A 239 -3.07 5.60 -23.10
C GLY A 239 -4.01 5.65 -21.88
N THR A 240 -4.93 6.59 -21.88
CA THR A 240 -5.89 6.74 -20.76
C THR A 240 -6.83 5.53 -20.59
N ASN A 241 -7.03 4.72 -21.64
CA ASN A 241 -7.83 3.49 -21.59
C ASN A 241 -7.03 2.24 -21.14
N ALA A 242 -5.76 2.38 -20.76
CA ALA A 242 -4.93 1.29 -20.27
C ALA A 242 -5.42 0.77 -18.90
N ASP A 243 -4.91 -0.38 -18.48
CA ASP A 243 -5.20 -0.91 -17.15
C ASP A 243 -4.36 -0.25 -16.05
N ILE A 244 -3.31 0.49 -16.44
CA ILE A 244 -2.44 1.26 -15.55
C ILE A 244 -2.03 2.58 -16.23
N GLY A 245 -2.09 3.67 -15.50
CA GLY A 245 -1.67 5.00 -15.97
C GLY A 245 -0.23 5.31 -15.59
N ILE A 246 0.66 5.39 -16.60
CA ILE A 246 2.10 5.61 -16.40
C ILE A 246 2.62 6.67 -17.37
N ALA A 247 3.44 7.60 -16.85
CA ALA A 247 4.45 8.29 -17.62
C ALA A 247 5.84 7.75 -17.23
N TYR A 248 6.61 7.27 -18.20
CA TYR A 248 7.96 6.77 -18.00
C TYR A 248 9.00 7.76 -18.48
N LEU A 249 9.92 8.13 -17.58
CA LEU A 249 10.99 9.09 -17.84
C LEU A 249 12.36 8.45 -17.59
N GLU A 250 13.34 8.85 -18.41
CA GLU A 250 14.78 8.56 -18.19
C GLU A 250 15.52 9.87 -18.03
N ILE A 251 15.99 10.15 -16.83
CA ILE A 251 16.62 11.41 -16.46
C ILE A 251 18.13 11.20 -16.27
N PRO A 252 18.99 11.72 -17.17
CA PRO A 252 20.44 11.71 -16.96
C PRO A 252 20.79 12.48 -15.70
N LEU A 253 21.42 11.84 -14.72
CA LEU A 253 21.73 12.48 -13.44
C LEU A 253 22.72 13.65 -13.57
N ALA A 254 23.58 13.63 -14.59
CA ALA A 254 24.45 14.76 -14.95
C ALA A 254 23.67 16.04 -15.35
N SER A 255 22.41 15.91 -15.75
CA SER A 255 21.55 17.04 -16.13
C SER A 255 20.85 17.70 -14.96
N VAL A 256 20.88 17.07 -13.77
CA VAL A 256 20.24 17.61 -12.59
C VAL A 256 21.04 18.80 -12.06
N THR A 257 20.46 19.98 -12.20
CA THR A 257 21.00 21.25 -11.72
C THR A 257 20.15 21.81 -10.59
N GLY A 258 20.77 22.55 -9.67
CA GLY A 258 20.06 23.09 -8.50
C GLY A 258 19.97 22.10 -7.33
N ASN A 259 19.07 22.39 -6.39
CA ASN A 259 19.00 21.68 -5.09
C ASN A 259 18.10 20.44 -5.10
N SER A 260 17.31 20.26 -6.15
CA SER A 260 16.42 19.10 -6.27
C SER A 260 16.15 18.73 -7.72
N LEU A 261 15.92 17.43 -7.97
CA LEU A 261 15.26 16.93 -9.15
C LEU A 261 13.75 16.99 -8.92
N ASN A 262 13.04 17.67 -9.82
CA ASN A 262 11.58 17.76 -9.77
C ASN A 262 10.95 17.09 -11.00
N VAL A 263 9.95 16.25 -10.74
CA VAL A 263 9.07 15.69 -11.77
C VAL A 263 7.64 16.02 -11.40
N SER A 264 6.87 16.56 -12.35
CA SER A 264 5.49 16.92 -12.08
C SER A 264 4.52 16.42 -13.13
N THR A 265 3.30 16.14 -12.71
CA THR A 265 2.18 15.81 -13.59
C THR A 265 1.04 16.79 -13.36
N LYS A 266 0.31 17.14 -14.41
CA LYS A 266 -0.93 17.89 -14.32
C LYS A 266 -1.99 17.20 -15.16
N PHE A 267 -3.17 17.01 -14.60
CA PHE A 267 -4.24 16.24 -15.22
C PHE A 267 -5.62 16.72 -14.79
N ARG A 268 -6.65 16.29 -15.54
CA ARG A 268 -8.07 16.52 -15.21
C ARG A 268 -8.86 15.26 -15.52
N PHE A 269 -9.89 15.00 -14.72
CA PHE A 269 -10.85 13.91 -14.93
C PHE A 269 -12.20 14.23 -14.29
N THR A 270 -13.22 13.45 -14.64
CA THR A 270 -14.55 13.51 -14.02
C THR A 270 -14.83 12.17 -13.35
N GLU A 271 -15.04 12.18 -12.05
CA GLU A 271 -15.44 10.99 -11.28
C GLU A 271 -16.93 11.04 -10.97
N TYR A 272 -17.59 9.91 -11.06
CA TYR A 272 -19.01 9.74 -10.78
C TYR A 272 -19.22 9.01 -9.47
N GLU A 273 -20.19 9.45 -8.69
CA GLU A 273 -20.76 8.60 -7.65
C GLU A 273 -21.39 7.37 -8.30
N GLN A 274 -21.10 6.19 -7.76
CA GLN A 274 -21.59 4.90 -8.25
C GLN A 274 -22.75 4.47 -7.37
N ARG A 275 -23.95 4.29 -7.96
CA ARG A 275 -25.16 3.88 -7.27
C ARG A 275 -25.83 2.74 -7.99
N PHE A 276 -25.74 1.57 -7.39
CA PHE A 276 -26.35 0.36 -7.89
C PHE A 276 -27.56 -0.04 -7.06
N SER A 277 -28.55 -0.64 -7.73
CA SER A 277 -29.70 -1.28 -7.10
C SER A 277 -29.84 -2.65 -7.72
N ILE A 278 -29.28 -3.65 -7.06
CA ILE A 278 -29.13 -4.99 -7.61
C ILE A 278 -30.29 -5.88 -7.18
N ASP A 279 -31.05 -6.38 -8.17
CA ASP A 279 -32.01 -7.45 -7.98
C ASP A 279 -31.30 -8.80 -8.22
N PRO A 280 -31.08 -9.61 -7.18
CA PRO A 280 -30.38 -10.88 -7.33
C PRO A 280 -31.02 -11.82 -8.35
N ALA A 281 -32.35 -11.72 -8.58
CA ALA A 281 -33.06 -12.57 -9.54
C ALA A 281 -32.76 -12.21 -11.00
N LYS A 282 -32.18 -11.02 -11.26
CA LYS A 282 -31.82 -10.53 -12.59
C LYS A 282 -30.35 -10.68 -12.92
N VAL A 283 -29.54 -11.19 -12.00
CA VAL A 283 -28.13 -11.48 -12.27
C VAL A 283 -28.06 -12.64 -13.26
N GLY A 284 -27.40 -12.38 -14.41
CA GLY A 284 -27.25 -13.37 -15.49
C GLY A 284 -26.17 -14.41 -15.19
N ASN A 285 -25.95 -15.29 -16.16
CA ASN A 285 -24.85 -16.25 -16.11
C ASN A 285 -23.59 -15.66 -16.71
N TYR A 286 -22.44 -16.05 -16.17
CA TYR A 286 -21.14 -15.70 -16.75
C TYR A 286 -20.88 -16.43 -18.07
N ASN A 287 -20.29 -15.74 -19.02
CA ASN A 287 -19.59 -16.38 -20.13
C ASN A 287 -18.18 -16.75 -19.65
N THR A 288 -17.99 -17.99 -19.25
CA THR A 288 -16.72 -18.48 -18.68
C THR A 288 -15.57 -18.58 -19.70
N SER A 289 -15.84 -18.36 -20.99
CA SER A 289 -14.82 -18.27 -22.04
C SER A 289 -14.43 -16.81 -22.39
N ASP A 290 -15.07 -15.84 -21.77
CA ASP A 290 -14.74 -14.43 -21.95
C ASP A 290 -13.32 -14.13 -21.41
N PRO A 291 -12.45 -13.46 -22.18
CA PRO A 291 -11.10 -13.11 -21.71
C PRO A 291 -11.08 -12.29 -20.41
N GLU A 292 -12.02 -11.38 -20.20
CA GLU A 292 -12.12 -10.62 -18.95
C GLU A 292 -12.55 -11.50 -17.78
N TYR A 293 -13.51 -12.42 -18.01
CA TYR A 293 -13.86 -13.42 -16.99
C TYR A 293 -12.64 -14.24 -16.58
N LEU A 294 -11.91 -14.77 -17.55
CA LEU A 294 -10.71 -15.58 -17.29
C LEU A 294 -9.63 -14.78 -16.57
N LYS A 295 -9.39 -13.52 -16.98
CA LYS A 295 -8.43 -12.63 -16.35
C LYS A 295 -8.76 -12.42 -14.87
N TYR A 296 -9.98 -11.98 -14.57
CA TYR A 296 -10.38 -11.57 -13.22
C TYR A 296 -10.96 -12.69 -12.35
N THR A 297 -10.87 -13.95 -12.78
CA THR A 297 -11.04 -15.16 -11.96
C THR A 297 -9.74 -15.94 -11.77
N SER A 298 -8.64 -15.49 -12.41
CA SER A 298 -7.30 -16.08 -12.26
C SER A 298 -6.55 -15.48 -11.07
N PRO A 299 -5.60 -16.21 -10.47
CA PRO A 299 -4.72 -15.64 -9.46
C PRO A 299 -3.76 -14.61 -10.05
N SER A 300 -3.27 -13.71 -9.20
CA SER A 300 -2.07 -12.89 -9.44
C SER A 300 -1.12 -12.99 -8.24
N GLY A 301 -0.02 -12.24 -8.24
CA GLY A 301 0.98 -12.31 -7.17
C GLY A 301 0.37 -12.06 -5.78
N ASN A 302 -0.39 -10.99 -5.62
CA ASN A 302 -0.99 -10.58 -4.34
C ASN A 302 -2.43 -11.07 -4.14
N ILE A 303 -3.11 -11.48 -5.22
CA ILE A 303 -4.45 -12.09 -5.19
C ILE A 303 -4.30 -13.58 -5.45
N ALA A 304 -3.81 -14.33 -4.45
CA ALA A 304 -3.55 -15.76 -4.56
C ALA A 304 -4.83 -16.58 -4.39
N LEU A 305 -4.86 -17.73 -5.07
CA LEU A 305 -5.97 -18.70 -4.97
C LEU A 305 -5.47 -20.03 -4.40
N THR A 306 -4.90 -19.98 -3.20
CA THR A 306 -4.41 -21.19 -2.51
C THR A 306 -5.56 -22.14 -2.15
N PRO A 307 -5.29 -23.44 -1.91
CA PRO A 307 -6.29 -24.38 -1.44
C PRO A 307 -7.01 -23.90 -0.18
N GLU A 308 -6.27 -23.30 0.76
CA GLU A 308 -6.76 -22.79 2.03
C GLU A 308 -7.68 -21.58 1.83
N LEU A 309 -7.31 -20.64 0.94
CA LEU A 309 -8.15 -19.50 0.59
C LEU A 309 -9.45 -19.94 -0.10
N LYS A 310 -9.36 -20.91 -1.04
CA LYS A 310 -10.54 -21.51 -1.68
C LYS A 310 -11.45 -22.21 -0.67
N GLN A 311 -10.88 -22.85 0.34
CA GLN A 311 -11.65 -23.45 1.43
C GLN A 311 -12.36 -22.36 2.25
N LYS A 312 -11.63 -21.31 2.65
CA LYS A 312 -12.23 -20.18 3.39
C LYS A 312 -13.37 -19.51 2.61
N ALA A 313 -13.21 -19.31 1.29
CA ALA A 313 -14.27 -18.77 0.45
C ALA A 313 -15.55 -19.63 0.49
N ARG A 314 -15.41 -20.96 0.33
CA ARG A 314 -16.53 -21.91 0.44
C ARG A 314 -17.19 -21.89 1.81
N GLU A 315 -16.42 -21.77 2.88
CA GLU A 315 -16.95 -21.66 4.26
C GLU A 315 -17.81 -20.41 4.42
N ILE A 316 -17.38 -19.27 3.88
CA ILE A 316 -18.12 -18.01 3.93
C ILE A 316 -19.43 -18.09 3.14
N VAL A 317 -19.35 -18.55 1.89
CA VAL A 317 -20.54 -18.56 1.02
C VAL A 317 -21.51 -19.68 1.35
N GLY A 318 -21.02 -20.82 1.85
CA GLY A 318 -21.81 -22.01 2.17
C GLY A 318 -22.51 -22.55 0.90
N ASN A 319 -23.83 -22.78 1.00
CA ASN A 319 -24.64 -23.29 -0.10
C ASN A 319 -25.23 -22.19 -1.01
N GLU A 320 -24.79 -20.94 -0.89
CA GLU A 320 -25.27 -19.86 -1.76
C GLU A 320 -24.79 -20.08 -3.21
N THR A 321 -25.67 -19.89 -4.17
CA THR A 321 -25.36 -20.06 -5.60
C THR A 321 -25.42 -18.76 -6.39
N ASN A 322 -26.12 -17.73 -5.88
CA ASN A 322 -26.24 -16.45 -6.55
C ASN A 322 -24.97 -15.62 -6.40
N PRO A 323 -24.34 -15.19 -7.49
CA PRO A 323 -23.05 -14.47 -7.41
C PRO A 323 -23.09 -13.19 -6.57
N TYR A 324 -24.16 -12.41 -6.68
CA TYR A 324 -24.33 -11.20 -5.87
C TYR A 324 -24.40 -11.53 -4.37
N ARG A 325 -25.22 -12.52 -3.99
CA ARG A 325 -25.33 -12.91 -2.58
C ARG A 325 -24.04 -13.52 -2.03
N LYS A 326 -23.29 -14.26 -2.85
CA LYS A 326 -21.94 -14.72 -2.50
C LYS A 326 -21.01 -13.53 -2.22
N ALA A 327 -20.94 -12.55 -3.13
CA ALA A 327 -20.11 -11.36 -2.97
C ALA A 327 -20.51 -10.56 -1.72
N GLN A 328 -21.81 -10.42 -1.43
CA GLN A 328 -22.28 -9.78 -0.20
C GLN A 328 -21.84 -10.54 1.05
N LYS A 329 -21.91 -11.87 1.09
CA LYS A 329 -21.40 -12.65 2.24
C LYS A 329 -19.89 -12.46 2.43
N ILE A 330 -19.13 -12.46 1.35
CA ILE A 330 -17.69 -12.20 1.37
C ILE A 330 -17.42 -10.79 1.90
N TYR A 331 -18.12 -9.78 1.41
CA TYR A 331 -17.98 -8.41 1.90
C TYR A 331 -18.20 -8.29 3.42
N TRP A 332 -19.28 -8.89 3.93
CA TRP A 332 -19.58 -8.85 5.36
C TRP A 332 -18.60 -9.65 6.23
N ASP A 333 -18.00 -10.72 5.70
CA ASP A 333 -16.90 -11.43 6.40
C ASP A 333 -15.65 -10.55 6.45
N VAL A 334 -15.26 -9.90 5.35
CA VAL A 334 -14.06 -9.07 5.28
C VAL A 334 -14.17 -7.87 6.21
N ILE A 335 -15.26 -7.10 6.18
CA ILE A 335 -15.43 -5.93 7.05
C ILE A 335 -15.65 -6.26 8.52
N SER A 336 -15.78 -7.53 8.87
CA SER A 336 -15.79 -7.98 10.27
C SER A 336 -14.39 -8.07 10.87
N GLN A 337 -13.36 -8.02 10.04
CA GLN A 337 -11.96 -8.06 10.45
C GLN A 337 -11.47 -6.64 10.76
N PRO A 338 -10.68 -6.43 11.82
CA PRO A 338 -10.25 -5.08 12.18
C PRO A 338 -9.27 -4.51 11.15
N TYR A 339 -9.45 -3.23 10.82
CA TYR A 339 -8.45 -2.49 10.07
C TYR A 339 -7.11 -2.52 10.79
N THR A 340 -6.04 -2.83 10.07
CA THR A 340 -4.71 -2.97 10.66
C THR A 340 -3.66 -2.63 9.64
N LEU A 341 -2.77 -1.71 9.97
CA LEU A 341 -1.62 -1.38 9.13
C LEU A 341 -0.60 -2.53 9.19
N PRO A 342 -0.30 -3.19 8.05
CA PRO A 342 0.61 -4.32 8.01
C PRO A 342 2.07 -3.88 7.94
N SER A 343 2.99 -4.84 8.07
CA SER A 343 4.37 -4.69 7.63
C SER A 343 4.44 -4.96 6.11
N TYR A 344 4.60 -3.90 5.33
CA TYR A 344 4.78 -4.04 3.88
C TYR A 344 6.14 -4.65 3.53
N ALA A 345 7.18 -4.39 4.34
CA ALA A 345 8.47 -5.03 4.17
C ALA A 345 8.36 -6.55 4.28
N ARG A 346 7.52 -7.09 5.17
CA ARG A 346 7.27 -8.55 5.25
C ARG A 346 6.52 -9.08 4.04
N ILE A 347 5.57 -8.34 3.51
CA ILE A 347 4.85 -8.71 2.30
C ILE A 347 5.80 -8.75 1.11
N LEU A 348 6.71 -7.77 0.99
CA LEU A 348 7.75 -7.70 -0.03
C LEU A 348 8.90 -8.69 0.21
N ALA A 349 9.33 -8.81 1.48
CA ALA A 349 10.57 -9.47 1.90
C ALA A 349 10.65 -10.95 1.52
N ASN A 350 9.52 -11.55 1.37
CA ASN A 350 9.54 -12.96 1.13
C ASN A 350 9.95 -13.35 -0.30
N GLY A 351 10.32 -12.49 -1.25
CA GLY A 351 10.81 -12.81 -2.63
C GLY A 351 10.14 -14.05 -3.23
N THR A 352 9.46 -14.69 -2.31
CA THR A 352 8.48 -15.72 -2.24
C THR A 352 7.23 -15.17 -1.55
N GLY A 353 6.96 -13.87 -1.66
CA GLY A 353 6.08 -13.00 -0.91
C GLY A 353 4.87 -13.72 -0.32
N GLN A 354 4.55 -13.45 0.93
CA GLN A 354 3.23 -13.84 1.39
C GLN A 354 2.24 -12.93 0.64
N PRO A 355 1.44 -13.47 -0.31
CA PRO A 355 0.46 -12.66 -1.02
C PRO A 355 -0.41 -11.89 -0.04
N MET A 356 -0.81 -10.66 -0.37
CA MET A 356 -1.66 -9.84 0.51
C MET A 356 -2.93 -10.58 0.93
N SER A 357 -3.55 -11.31 0.01
CA SER A 357 -4.73 -12.13 0.31
C SER A 357 -4.47 -13.23 1.34
N GLU A 358 -3.31 -13.88 1.29
CA GLU A 358 -2.89 -14.88 2.28
C GLU A 358 -2.50 -14.25 3.61
N TYR A 359 -1.89 -13.05 3.58
CA TYR A 359 -1.61 -12.30 4.79
C TYR A 359 -2.90 -12.07 5.61
N VAL A 360 -3.96 -11.56 4.97
CA VAL A 360 -5.24 -11.34 5.65
C VAL A 360 -5.88 -12.66 6.11
N ARG A 361 -5.87 -13.69 5.26
CA ARG A 361 -6.40 -15.02 5.64
C ARG A 361 -5.76 -15.58 6.91
N ILE A 362 -4.43 -15.39 7.06
CA ILE A 362 -3.66 -15.93 8.20
C ILE A 362 -3.79 -15.04 9.44
N THR A 363 -3.70 -13.73 9.27
CA THR A 363 -3.71 -12.80 10.40
C THR A 363 -5.11 -12.45 10.88
N GLY A 364 -6.11 -12.46 9.97
CA GLY A 364 -7.47 -12.02 10.24
C GLY A 364 -7.61 -10.51 10.29
N TYR A 365 -6.70 -9.76 9.64
CA TYR A 365 -6.74 -8.31 9.56
C TYR A 365 -5.88 -7.79 8.39
N GLY A 366 -6.09 -6.54 8.00
CA GLY A 366 -5.32 -5.83 6.97
C GLY A 366 -5.73 -4.37 6.84
N ASP A 367 -5.02 -3.66 5.99
CA ASP A 367 -5.39 -2.31 5.55
C ASP A 367 -6.17 -2.34 4.22
N CYS A 368 -6.35 -1.17 3.60
CA CYS A 368 -7.10 -1.05 2.35
C CYS A 368 -6.58 -1.96 1.22
N GLY A 369 -5.26 -2.03 1.04
CA GLY A 369 -4.65 -2.88 0.01
C GLY A 369 -4.84 -4.36 0.30
N ALA A 370 -4.50 -4.78 1.50
CA ALA A 370 -4.55 -6.18 1.92
C ALA A 370 -6.00 -6.71 1.96
N GLN A 371 -6.94 -5.95 2.53
CA GLN A 371 -8.35 -6.36 2.58
C GLN A 371 -9.02 -6.36 1.20
N SER A 372 -8.70 -5.40 0.32
CA SER A 372 -9.22 -5.39 -1.06
C SER A 372 -8.69 -6.55 -1.90
N ALA A 373 -7.41 -6.88 -1.78
CA ALA A 373 -6.84 -8.06 -2.42
C ALA A 373 -7.46 -9.36 -1.87
N TYR A 374 -7.74 -9.42 -0.56
CA TYR A 374 -8.40 -10.56 0.05
C TYR A 374 -9.87 -10.72 -0.41
N PHE A 375 -10.62 -9.63 -0.46
CA PHE A 375 -11.97 -9.62 -1.02
C PHE A 375 -11.97 -10.14 -2.46
N ALA A 376 -11.09 -9.60 -3.32
CA ALA A 376 -10.98 -10.03 -4.71
C ALA A 376 -10.60 -11.51 -4.80
N ALA A 377 -9.68 -12.00 -3.98
CA ALA A 377 -9.27 -13.41 -3.97
C ALA A 377 -10.41 -14.36 -3.58
N LEU A 378 -11.20 -14.01 -2.56
CA LEU A 378 -12.36 -14.79 -2.13
C LEU A 378 -13.44 -14.84 -3.23
N CYS A 379 -13.71 -13.71 -3.90
CA CYS A 379 -14.63 -13.65 -5.04
C CYS A 379 -14.13 -14.51 -6.21
N ARG A 380 -12.85 -14.36 -6.61
CA ARG A 380 -12.23 -15.18 -7.67
C ARG A 380 -12.28 -16.67 -7.36
N ALA A 381 -12.08 -17.06 -6.11
CA ALA A 381 -12.18 -18.45 -5.65
C ALA A 381 -13.57 -19.05 -5.84
N GLU A 382 -14.61 -18.22 -5.83
CA GLU A 382 -16.01 -18.57 -6.04
C GLU A 382 -16.50 -18.37 -7.48
N GLY A 383 -15.58 -18.09 -8.43
CA GLY A 383 -15.86 -17.87 -9.83
C GLY A 383 -16.54 -16.53 -10.14
N ILE A 384 -16.40 -15.56 -9.26
CA ILE A 384 -16.87 -14.18 -9.45
C ILE A 384 -15.68 -13.34 -9.88
N PRO A 385 -15.67 -12.77 -11.11
CA PRO A 385 -14.59 -11.86 -11.50
C PRO A 385 -14.52 -10.68 -10.53
N ALA A 386 -13.34 -10.43 -10.01
CA ALA A 386 -13.11 -9.34 -9.06
C ALA A 386 -11.72 -8.74 -9.23
N ARG A 387 -11.58 -7.46 -8.89
CA ARG A 387 -10.32 -6.71 -8.99
C ARG A 387 -10.17 -5.74 -7.81
N ALA A 388 -8.93 -5.40 -7.50
CA ALA A 388 -8.60 -4.41 -6.48
C ALA A 388 -7.98 -3.19 -7.18
N LEU A 389 -8.69 -2.06 -7.18
CA LEU A 389 -8.25 -0.84 -7.83
C LEU A 389 -7.33 -0.05 -6.92
N GLY A 390 -6.25 0.48 -7.49
CA GLY A 390 -5.32 1.36 -6.78
C GLY A 390 -5.39 2.79 -7.29
N GLY A 391 -5.23 3.72 -6.36
CA GLY A 391 -5.23 5.14 -6.66
C GLY A 391 -5.20 6.00 -5.40
N GLN A 392 -6.07 7.01 -5.34
CA GLN A 392 -6.16 7.86 -4.16
C GLN A 392 -7.60 8.13 -3.77
N GLN A 393 -7.84 8.25 -2.49
CA GLN A 393 -9.04 8.89 -1.97
C GLN A 393 -8.82 10.40 -1.88
N MET A 394 -9.86 11.17 -2.22
CA MET A 394 -9.86 12.63 -2.22
C MET A 394 -10.86 13.18 -1.20
N ILE A 395 -11.16 12.40 -0.16
CA ILE A 395 -12.08 12.76 0.91
C ILE A 395 -11.48 13.95 1.67
N PRO A 396 -12.19 15.09 1.80
CA PRO A 396 -11.63 16.29 2.42
C PRO A 396 -11.06 16.03 3.82
N GLY A 397 -9.78 16.37 4.00
CA GLY A 397 -9.04 16.16 5.25
C GLY A 397 -8.46 14.76 5.44
N PHE A 398 -8.72 13.85 4.50
CA PHE A 398 -8.24 12.44 4.51
C PHE A 398 -7.74 12.01 3.13
N GLU A 399 -7.15 12.94 2.39
CA GLU A 399 -6.57 12.69 1.08
C GLU A 399 -5.34 11.79 1.20
N GLY A 400 -5.22 10.80 0.31
CA GLY A 400 -4.06 9.91 0.28
C GLY A 400 -4.24 8.69 -0.61
N VAL A 401 -3.20 7.87 -0.67
CA VAL A 401 -3.23 6.59 -1.38
C VAL A 401 -4.33 5.69 -0.81
N HIS A 402 -5.04 5.00 -1.69
CA HIS A 402 -6.15 4.15 -1.28
C HIS A 402 -6.46 3.08 -2.31
N ILE A 403 -6.86 1.92 -1.80
CA ILE A 403 -7.26 0.78 -2.61
C ILE A 403 -8.67 0.36 -2.20
N TRP A 404 -9.50 0.03 -3.20
CA TRP A 404 -10.83 -0.51 -3.02
C TRP A 404 -11.08 -1.63 -4.04
N SER A 405 -12.24 -2.28 -4.00
CA SER A 405 -12.50 -3.43 -4.84
C SER A 405 -13.70 -3.23 -5.74
N GLU A 406 -13.75 -4.05 -6.79
CA GLU A 406 -14.94 -4.23 -7.63
C GLU A 406 -15.13 -5.72 -7.92
N TYR A 407 -16.37 -6.13 -8.09
CA TYR A 407 -16.75 -7.45 -8.59
C TYR A 407 -17.74 -7.33 -9.73
N TYR A 408 -17.62 -8.19 -10.71
CA TYR A 408 -18.45 -8.13 -11.91
C TYR A 408 -19.72 -8.97 -11.77
N LEU A 409 -20.87 -8.41 -12.15
CA LEU A 409 -22.14 -9.13 -12.23
C LEU A 409 -22.72 -9.03 -13.64
N PRO A 410 -23.04 -10.16 -14.30
CA PRO A 410 -23.71 -10.16 -15.59
C PRO A 410 -25.03 -9.41 -15.54
N GLY A 411 -25.21 -8.45 -16.46
CA GLY A 411 -26.37 -7.57 -16.51
C GLY A 411 -26.25 -6.27 -15.72
N TYR A 412 -25.21 -6.15 -14.86
CA TYR A 412 -24.98 -4.94 -14.04
C TYR A 412 -23.62 -4.30 -14.30
N GLY A 413 -22.60 -5.09 -14.71
CA GLY A 413 -21.24 -4.61 -14.88
C GLY A 413 -20.39 -4.72 -13.60
N TRP A 414 -19.39 -3.86 -13.46
CA TRP A 414 -18.52 -3.79 -12.30
C TRP A 414 -19.21 -3.08 -11.14
N ILE A 415 -19.34 -3.77 -10.03
CA ILE A 415 -19.98 -3.31 -8.80
C ILE A 415 -18.90 -2.93 -7.81
N PRO A 416 -18.84 -1.67 -7.34
CA PRO A 416 -17.81 -1.25 -6.40
C PRO A 416 -18.10 -1.73 -4.97
N ASN A 417 -17.05 -1.88 -4.19
CA ASN A 417 -17.14 -1.92 -2.74
C ASN A 417 -15.86 -1.32 -2.13
N ASP A 418 -16.01 -0.75 -0.94
CA ASP A 418 -14.89 -0.24 -0.16
C ASP A 418 -14.99 -0.74 1.27
N VAL A 419 -14.30 -1.85 1.53
CA VAL A 419 -14.35 -2.54 2.83
C VAL A 419 -13.80 -1.66 3.95
N THR A 420 -12.75 -0.90 3.72
CA THR A 420 -12.07 -0.15 4.77
C THR A 420 -12.70 1.21 5.05
N VAL A 421 -13.23 1.90 4.06
CA VAL A 421 -14.05 3.10 4.30
C VAL A 421 -15.34 2.72 5.03
N ALA A 422 -15.92 1.56 4.72
CA ALA A 422 -17.08 1.03 5.43
C ALA A 422 -16.81 0.81 6.93
N GLU A 423 -15.61 0.35 7.31
CA GLU A 423 -15.20 0.16 8.69
C GLU A 423 -15.15 1.48 9.48
N GLY A 424 -14.94 2.61 8.80
CA GLY A 424 -14.95 3.94 9.41
C GLY A 424 -16.23 4.27 10.17
N ALA A 425 -17.35 3.62 9.85
CA ALA A 425 -18.59 3.74 10.61
C ALA A 425 -18.46 3.24 12.07
N GLU A 426 -17.61 2.24 12.32
CA GLU A 426 -17.38 1.71 13.67
C GLU A 426 -16.66 2.71 14.58
N TRP A 427 -15.91 3.63 13.98
CA TRP A 427 -15.15 4.66 14.71
C TRP A 427 -16.03 5.84 15.14
N SER A 428 -17.24 5.95 14.59
CA SER A 428 -18.16 7.04 14.92
C SER A 428 -18.67 6.94 16.34
N TYR A 429 -18.47 8.02 17.13
CA TYR A 429 -18.89 8.12 18.50
C TYR A 429 -20.41 8.43 18.65
N ASN A 430 -21.01 9.04 17.63
CA ASN A 430 -22.39 9.52 17.66
C ASN A 430 -23.36 8.77 16.73
N ALA A 431 -22.87 7.82 15.93
CA ALA A 431 -23.72 7.01 15.07
C ALA A 431 -24.42 5.90 15.87
N THR A 432 -25.67 5.64 15.55
CA THR A 432 -26.42 4.47 16.02
C THR A 432 -25.97 3.22 15.26
N ASP A 433 -26.27 2.04 15.79
CA ASP A 433 -25.95 0.78 15.10
C ASP A 433 -26.69 0.65 13.77
N ALA A 434 -27.93 1.18 13.66
CA ALA A 434 -28.68 1.22 12.41
C ALA A 434 -27.99 2.11 11.36
N GLU A 435 -27.48 3.27 11.76
CA GLU A 435 -26.72 4.16 10.87
C GLU A 435 -25.41 3.53 10.43
N ARG A 436 -24.66 2.87 11.33
CA ARG A 436 -23.46 2.12 10.97
C ARG A 436 -23.76 1.04 9.93
N GLN A 437 -24.86 0.26 10.13
CA GLN A 437 -25.24 -0.77 9.19
C GLN A 437 -25.65 -0.19 7.83
N GLN A 438 -26.40 0.93 7.80
CA GLN A 438 -26.77 1.58 6.54
C GLN A 438 -25.54 2.12 5.79
N TYR A 439 -24.59 2.74 6.50
CA TYR A 439 -23.34 3.23 5.92
C TYR A 439 -22.51 2.07 5.32
N LYS A 440 -22.31 0.99 6.07
CA LYS A 440 -21.63 -0.22 5.57
C LYS A 440 -22.35 -0.83 4.39
N LYS A 441 -23.69 -0.87 4.41
CA LYS A 441 -24.48 -1.37 3.29
C LYS A 441 -24.30 -0.53 2.03
N TYR A 442 -24.17 0.79 2.16
CA TYR A 442 -23.85 1.67 1.02
C TYR A 442 -22.54 1.22 0.36
N TYR A 443 -21.47 1.07 1.10
CA TYR A 443 -20.15 0.69 0.59
C TYR A 443 -20.01 -0.78 0.15
N SER A 444 -21.06 -1.58 0.25
CA SER A 444 -21.06 -2.96 -0.27
C SER A 444 -21.34 -3.04 -1.78
N GLU A 445 -21.90 -1.99 -2.36
CA GLU A 445 -22.34 -1.97 -3.77
C GLU A 445 -22.40 -0.55 -4.37
N ASN A 446 -21.97 0.49 -3.63
CA ASN A 446 -21.95 1.87 -4.07
C ASN A 446 -20.65 2.54 -3.68
N LEU A 447 -20.32 3.66 -4.33
CA LEU A 447 -19.10 4.41 -4.05
C LEU A 447 -19.31 5.91 -4.26
N ASP A 448 -18.73 6.71 -3.37
CA ASP A 448 -18.67 8.17 -3.46
C ASP A 448 -17.72 8.63 -4.59
N PRO A 449 -17.81 9.89 -5.07
CA PRO A 449 -16.99 10.41 -6.17
C PRO A 449 -15.62 10.96 -5.74
N TYR A 450 -15.17 10.66 -4.53
CA TYR A 450 -13.86 11.10 -4.03
C TYR A 450 -12.76 10.08 -4.35
N ARG A 451 -12.69 9.63 -5.61
CA ARG A 451 -11.72 8.63 -6.07
C ARG A 451 -10.90 9.14 -7.25
N TYR A 452 -9.64 8.81 -7.26
CA TYR A 452 -8.70 9.04 -8.35
C TYR A 452 -8.05 7.70 -8.70
N ILE A 453 -8.42 7.14 -9.84
CA ILE A 453 -8.06 5.77 -10.27
C ILE A 453 -6.81 5.83 -11.15
N ILE A 454 -5.80 5.04 -10.80
CA ILE A 454 -4.50 4.94 -11.46
C ILE A 454 -4.29 3.55 -12.06
N VAL A 455 -4.75 2.50 -11.37
CA VAL A 455 -4.57 1.11 -11.78
C VAL A 455 -5.82 0.29 -11.49
N LYS A 456 -6.19 -0.60 -12.42
CA LYS A 456 -7.45 -1.38 -12.35
C LYS A 456 -7.37 -2.63 -11.49
N ASP A 457 -6.16 -3.13 -11.17
CA ASP A 457 -5.99 -4.34 -10.35
C ASP A 457 -4.61 -4.36 -9.70
N ALA A 458 -4.44 -5.23 -8.70
CA ALA A 458 -3.12 -5.55 -8.17
C ALA A 458 -2.26 -6.25 -9.22
N ASP A 459 -0.95 -6.15 -9.07
CA ASP A 459 0.05 -6.87 -9.86
C ASP A 459 0.03 -6.55 -11.38
N ILE A 460 -0.51 -5.39 -11.78
CA ILE A 460 -0.40 -4.91 -13.16
C ILE A 460 1.06 -4.47 -13.39
N PRO A 461 1.78 -5.09 -14.35
CA PRO A 461 3.20 -4.79 -14.57
C PRO A 461 3.45 -3.33 -14.98
N LEU A 462 4.52 -2.76 -14.44
CA LEU A 462 5.04 -1.47 -14.93
C LEU A 462 5.59 -1.61 -16.35
N VAL A 463 5.41 -0.58 -17.15
CA VAL A 463 5.89 -0.55 -18.56
C VAL A 463 6.75 0.70 -18.78
N PRO A 464 8.04 0.51 -19.19
CA PRO A 464 8.76 -0.78 -19.30
C PRO A 464 8.98 -1.46 -17.96
N ASP A 465 9.30 -2.76 -17.97
CA ASP A 465 9.64 -3.53 -16.77
C ASP A 465 10.86 -2.89 -16.07
N PRO A 466 10.77 -2.58 -14.78
CA PRO A 466 11.89 -2.00 -14.01
C PRO A 466 13.04 -2.97 -13.78
N GLU A 467 12.84 -4.29 -13.96
CA GLU A 467 13.83 -5.34 -13.64
C GLU A 467 14.30 -5.25 -12.17
N ASP A 468 13.37 -5.03 -11.25
CA ASP A 468 13.66 -4.71 -9.85
C ASP A 468 12.77 -5.52 -8.90
N ARG A 469 13.37 -6.20 -7.92
CA ARG A 469 12.64 -7.00 -6.92
C ARG A 469 11.99 -6.15 -5.83
N THR A 470 12.47 -4.93 -5.61
CA THR A 470 11.92 -4.01 -4.60
C THR A 470 10.76 -3.18 -5.12
N MET A 471 10.63 -3.10 -6.45
CA MET A 471 9.52 -2.44 -7.12
C MET A 471 8.38 -3.44 -7.30
N SER A 472 7.71 -3.76 -6.21
CA SER A 472 6.53 -4.61 -6.25
C SER A 472 5.42 -3.95 -7.06
N ASP A 473 4.80 -4.73 -7.93
CA ASP A 473 3.60 -4.39 -8.70
C ASP A 473 2.32 -4.51 -7.87
N MET A 474 2.40 -4.52 -6.53
CA MET A 474 1.24 -4.66 -5.67
C MET A 474 0.13 -3.70 -6.06
N PHE A 475 0.45 -2.39 -5.96
CA PHE A 475 -0.39 -1.30 -6.46
C PHE A 475 0.51 -0.13 -6.85
N PHE A 476 0.20 0.48 -7.97
CA PHE A 476 0.93 1.63 -8.48
C PHE A 476 0.20 2.92 -8.16
N GLU A 477 0.47 3.51 -7.00
CA GLU A 477 -0.21 4.71 -6.49
C GLU A 477 0.71 5.91 -6.35
N ILE A 478 2.02 5.64 -6.20
CA ILE A 478 3.09 6.62 -6.07
C ILE A 478 4.17 6.32 -7.11
N PRO A 479 5.01 7.30 -7.51
CA PRO A 479 6.09 7.06 -8.42
C PRO A 479 7.02 5.96 -7.94
N LYS A 480 7.61 5.23 -8.89
CA LYS A 480 8.67 4.26 -8.65
C LYS A 480 9.91 4.67 -9.43
N GLY A 481 11.09 4.38 -8.90
CA GLY A 481 12.35 4.75 -9.52
C GLY A 481 13.39 3.65 -9.50
N ARG A 482 14.16 3.55 -10.58
CA ARG A 482 15.31 2.66 -10.71
C ARG A 482 16.55 3.46 -11.10
N CYS A 483 17.62 3.25 -10.40
CA CYS A 483 18.90 3.89 -10.68
C CYS A 483 20.02 2.87 -10.45
N ASP A 484 20.73 2.49 -11.52
CA ASP A 484 21.75 1.46 -11.44
C ASP A 484 23.06 1.94 -10.79
N THR A 485 23.27 3.27 -10.79
CA THR A 485 24.43 3.91 -10.16
C THR A 485 24.18 4.44 -8.75
N CYS A 486 22.93 4.38 -8.28
CA CYS A 486 22.59 4.84 -6.94
C CYS A 486 23.05 3.83 -5.89
N PRO A 487 23.77 4.28 -4.84
CA PRO A 487 24.25 3.39 -3.78
C PRO A 487 23.12 2.86 -2.88
N VAL A 488 22.00 3.56 -2.88
CA VAL A 488 20.78 3.23 -2.12
C VAL A 488 19.61 3.24 -3.09
N ASP A 489 18.63 2.39 -2.84
CA ASP A 489 17.39 2.36 -3.63
C ASP A 489 16.71 3.74 -3.63
N PRO A 490 16.49 4.35 -4.80
CA PRO A 490 15.90 5.68 -4.90
C PRO A 490 14.46 5.75 -4.37
N ASN A 491 13.76 4.62 -4.24
CA ASN A 491 12.38 4.57 -3.77
C ASN A 491 12.22 5.06 -2.33
N PHE A 492 13.26 5.00 -1.48
CA PHE A 492 13.25 5.63 -0.16
C PHE A 492 13.03 7.15 -0.20
N TRP A 493 13.55 7.83 -1.23
CA TRP A 493 13.39 9.29 -1.38
C TRP A 493 12.20 9.66 -2.25
N ILE A 494 11.82 8.78 -3.17
CA ILE A 494 10.65 8.98 -4.04
C ILE A 494 9.38 8.96 -3.21
N THR A 495 9.23 8.00 -2.30
CA THR A 495 8.06 7.90 -1.42
C THR A 495 7.88 9.16 -0.59
N ASP A 496 8.94 9.67 0.04
CA ASP A 496 8.88 10.89 0.86
C ASP A 496 8.71 12.16 0.01
N GLY A 497 9.27 12.15 -1.21
CA GLY A 497 9.29 13.30 -2.11
C GLY A 497 8.01 13.50 -2.92
N TRP A 498 7.11 12.51 -2.97
CA TRP A 498 5.88 12.58 -3.76
C TRP A 498 4.73 13.26 -3.01
N LYS A 499 4.08 14.18 -3.69
CA LYS A 499 2.88 14.88 -3.19
C LYS A 499 1.87 15.03 -4.31
N VAL A 500 0.60 14.77 -4.01
CA VAL A 500 -0.53 15.00 -4.91
C VAL A 500 -1.43 16.06 -4.31
N LYS A 501 -1.87 17.00 -5.14
CA LYS A 501 -2.90 17.99 -4.79
C LYS A 501 -4.00 17.89 -5.82
N ILE A 502 -5.21 17.66 -5.36
CA ILE A 502 -6.40 17.53 -6.21
C ILE A 502 -7.43 18.53 -5.71
N LYS A 503 -8.09 19.22 -6.62
CA LYS A 503 -9.15 20.19 -6.33
C LYS A 503 -10.33 19.99 -7.26
N LYS A 504 -11.51 20.22 -6.76
CA LYS A 504 -12.74 20.32 -7.54
C LYS A 504 -12.71 21.56 -8.42
N VAL A 505 -13.16 21.45 -9.69
CA VAL A 505 -13.21 22.54 -10.67
C VAL A 505 -14.60 22.65 -11.28
#